data_154b36a09d6382787e2e7ca6027c7712
#
_entry.id   154b36a09d6382787e2e7ca6027c7712
#
_cell.length_a   1.000
_cell.length_b   1.000
_cell.length_c   1.000
_cell.angle_alpha   90.00
_cell.angle_beta   90.00
_cell.angle_gamma   90.00
#
_symmetry.space_group_name_H-M   'P 1'
#
loop_
_entity.id
_entity.type
_entity.pdbx_description
1 polymer ?
#
loop_
_entity_poly.entity_id
_entity_poly.type
_entity_poly.pdbx_seq_one_letter_code
_entity_poly.pdbx_strand_id
1 'polypeptide(L)'
;MKVMKFGGTSVGSIDSLLNLRDIVNAQPKPVLVVVSAMGGFTNQLLAMCEQAQQRDISCLDTLEAARQRHHQAIDGVVIESMRDQVHATIDRFIDDSLKPYYLALATNPHMPVNEIERVCDAIVAHGEILSSAIVTGMFEDGVPHLSLNTMRTVPDGGGRVLDWEETERLVKQDYASMEQGVHVAQGFISRDSATGDVTNLGRGGSDYTAAILASLLDAEALEIWTDVDGFMTADPRTHPDATVIPHMTYAQAQQMCDAGAKVIYPPTIAPVAMKHIPVWVKNTFNPTAPGTVILDQ
;
A
#
# COMPACT_ATOMS: atom_id res chain seq x y z
N MET A 1 -13.47 14.55 3.40
CA MET A 1 -12.90 13.52 2.50
C MET A 1 -12.56 12.28 3.29
N LYS A 2 -12.77 11.08 2.73
CA LYS A 2 -12.31 9.81 3.32
C LYS A 2 -10.96 9.37 2.74
N VAL A 3 -10.15 8.74 3.59
CA VAL A 3 -8.98 7.96 3.16
C VAL A 3 -9.31 6.47 3.27
N MET A 4 -9.10 5.72 2.19
CA MET A 4 -9.43 4.29 2.10
C MET A 4 -8.17 3.51 1.74
N LYS A 5 -7.74 2.60 2.62
CA LYS A 5 -6.59 1.74 2.33
C LYS A 5 -7.05 0.34 1.93
N PHE A 6 -6.50 -0.17 0.85
CA PHE A 6 -6.74 -1.54 0.40
C PHE A 6 -5.49 -2.40 0.50
N GLY A 7 -5.57 -3.50 1.26
CA GLY A 7 -4.47 -4.44 1.47
C GLY A 7 -4.15 -5.28 0.23
N GLY A 8 -3.04 -6.02 0.27
CA GLY A 8 -2.60 -6.82 -0.87
C GLY A 8 -3.61 -7.87 -1.31
N THR A 9 -4.37 -8.49 -0.40
CA THR A 9 -5.49 -9.38 -0.73
C THR A 9 -6.62 -8.66 -1.45
N SER A 10 -6.88 -7.40 -1.07
CA SER A 10 -7.92 -6.56 -1.66
C SER A 10 -7.59 -6.05 -3.07
N VAL A 11 -6.32 -6.12 -3.48
CA VAL A 11 -5.85 -5.77 -4.84
C VAL A 11 -5.21 -6.96 -5.56
N GLY A 12 -5.36 -8.18 -5.02
CA GLY A 12 -4.63 -9.38 -5.44
C GLY A 12 -5.21 -10.14 -6.64
N SER A 13 -6.46 -9.92 -6.97
CA SER A 13 -7.20 -10.60 -8.05
C SER A 13 -8.15 -9.66 -8.77
N ILE A 14 -8.64 -10.07 -9.94
CA ILE A 14 -9.65 -9.32 -10.69
C ILE A 14 -10.90 -9.11 -9.82
N ASP A 15 -11.41 -10.15 -9.17
CA ASP A 15 -12.61 -10.06 -8.34
C ASP A 15 -12.43 -9.09 -7.17
N SER A 16 -11.27 -9.12 -6.50
CA SER A 16 -10.99 -8.18 -5.39
C SER A 16 -10.86 -6.74 -5.88
N LEU A 17 -10.28 -6.51 -7.05
CA LEU A 17 -10.19 -5.20 -7.69
C LEU A 17 -11.57 -4.68 -8.11
N LEU A 18 -12.45 -5.53 -8.62
CA LEU A 18 -13.85 -5.17 -8.93
C LEU A 18 -14.60 -4.77 -7.66
N ASN A 19 -14.44 -5.51 -6.56
CA ASN A 19 -15.00 -5.14 -5.26
C ASN A 19 -14.47 -3.77 -4.80
N LEU A 20 -13.13 -3.54 -4.89
CA LEU A 20 -12.54 -2.25 -4.59
C LEU A 20 -13.20 -1.13 -5.41
N ARG A 21 -13.33 -1.31 -6.72
CA ARG A 21 -13.98 -0.32 -7.61
C ARG A 21 -15.39 0.03 -7.13
N ASP A 22 -16.18 -0.99 -6.85
CA ASP A 22 -17.58 -0.81 -6.46
C ASP A 22 -17.69 -0.13 -5.08
N ILE A 23 -16.81 -0.49 -4.14
CA ILE A 23 -16.69 0.14 -2.82
C ILE A 23 -16.33 1.63 -2.95
N VAL A 24 -15.33 1.96 -3.78
CA VAL A 24 -14.87 3.34 -3.99
C VAL A 24 -15.93 4.17 -4.72
N ASN A 25 -16.57 3.61 -5.76
CA ASN A 25 -17.65 4.30 -6.49
C ASN A 25 -18.86 4.62 -5.64
N ALA A 26 -19.10 3.88 -4.56
CA ALA A 26 -20.19 4.15 -3.60
C ALA A 26 -19.86 5.32 -2.63
N GLN A 27 -18.64 5.88 -2.65
CA GLN A 27 -18.23 6.96 -1.75
C GLN A 27 -18.47 8.35 -2.37
N PRO A 28 -18.80 9.35 -1.53
CA PRO A 28 -18.72 10.75 -1.93
C PRO A 28 -17.28 11.11 -2.33
N LYS A 29 -17.14 11.91 -3.38
CA LYS A 29 -15.83 12.41 -3.83
C LYS A 29 -15.58 13.83 -3.29
N PRO A 30 -14.31 14.24 -3.11
CA PRO A 30 -13.09 13.47 -3.38
C PRO A 30 -12.86 12.34 -2.37
N VAL A 31 -12.26 11.25 -2.84
CA VAL A 31 -11.82 10.12 -2.02
C VAL A 31 -10.34 9.82 -2.30
N LEU A 32 -9.57 9.52 -1.26
CA LEU A 32 -8.18 9.10 -1.39
C LEU A 32 -8.04 7.61 -1.12
N VAL A 33 -7.54 6.88 -2.11
CA VAL A 33 -7.33 5.43 -2.09
C VAL A 33 -5.83 5.15 -1.94
N VAL A 34 -5.43 4.45 -0.88
CA VAL A 34 -4.05 4.00 -0.66
C VAL A 34 -3.98 2.50 -0.92
N VAL A 35 -3.10 2.07 -1.82
CA VAL A 35 -3.01 0.67 -2.22
C VAL A 35 -1.67 0.04 -1.83
N SER A 36 -1.72 -1.24 -1.45
CA SER A 36 -0.56 -2.12 -1.30
C SER A 36 -0.20 -2.76 -2.65
N ALA A 37 0.95 -3.41 -2.73
CA ALA A 37 1.27 -4.33 -3.82
C ALA A 37 0.19 -5.42 -3.97
N MET A 38 0.02 -5.96 -5.16
CA MET A 38 -0.85 -7.13 -5.39
C MET A 38 -0.44 -8.29 -4.48
N GLY A 39 -1.43 -9.02 -3.94
CA GLY A 39 -1.21 -10.08 -2.96
C GLY A 39 -0.09 -11.04 -3.32
N GLY A 40 0.88 -11.20 -2.41
CA GLY A 40 2.07 -12.04 -2.58
C GLY A 40 3.21 -11.41 -3.40
N PHE A 41 2.97 -10.30 -4.11
CA PHE A 41 3.97 -9.77 -5.05
C PHE A 41 5.20 -9.19 -4.35
N THR A 42 5.05 -8.52 -3.20
CA THR A 42 6.19 -8.03 -2.39
C THR A 42 7.15 -9.18 -2.02
N ASN A 43 6.62 -10.32 -1.56
CA ASN A 43 7.43 -11.49 -1.25
C ASN A 43 8.09 -12.08 -2.50
N GLN A 44 7.40 -12.06 -3.64
CA GLN A 44 7.95 -12.49 -4.93
C GLN A 44 9.12 -11.62 -5.36
N LEU A 45 9.00 -10.28 -5.26
CA LEU A 45 10.07 -9.33 -5.56
C LEU A 45 11.31 -9.57 -4.67
N LEU A 46 11.12 -9.82 -3.37
CA LEU A 46 12.21 -10.15 -2.44
C LEU A 46 12.88 -11.47 -2.78
N ALA A 47 12.13 -12.52 -3.07
CA ALA A 47 12.69 -13.82 -3.48
C ALA A 47 13.52 -13.70 -4.78
N MET A 48 13.07 -12.88 -5.72
CA MET A 48 13.82 -12.59 -6.94
C MET A 48 15.12 -11.79 -6.66
N CYS A 49 15.14 -10.89 -5.65
CA CYS A 49 16.36 -10.24 -5.20
C CYS A 49 17.39 -11.26 -4.68
N GLU A 50 16.94 -12.23 -3.88
CA GLU A 50 17.80 -13.30 -3.37
C GLU A 50 18.35 -14.18 -4.51
N GLN A 51 17.52 -14.57 -5.47
CA GLN A 51 17.94 -15.32 -6.66
C GLN A 51 18.98 -14.55 -7.47
N ALA A 52 18.75 -13.28 -7.75
CA ALA A 52 19.69 -12.44 -8.50
C ALA A 52 21.04 -12.31 -7.78
N GLN A 53 21.07 -12.13 -6.45
CA GLN A 53 22.29 -12.11 -5.66
C GLN A 53 23.07 -13.44 -5.73
N GLN A 54 22.37 -14.56 -5.90
CA GLN A 54 22.96 -15.89 -6.13
C GLN A 54 23.36 -16.11 -7.59
N ARG A 55 23.24 -15.10 -8.45
CA ARG A 55 23.49 -15.14 -9.91
C ARG A 55 22.55 -16.08 -10.66
N ASP A 56 21.39 -16.35 -10.10
CA ASP A 56 20.34 -17.09 -10.74
C ASP A 56 19.48 -16.14 -11.56
N ILE A 57 19.70 -16.12 -12.87
CA ILE A 57 18.95 -15.26 -13.81
C ILE A 57 17.55 -15.76 -14.11
N SER A 58 17.13 -16.93 -13.58
CA SER A 58 15.74 -17.41 -13.71
C SER A 58 14.73 -16.48 -13.03
N CYS A 59 15.21 -15.58 -12.17
CA CYS A 59 14.40 -14.47 -11.65
C CYS A 59 13.74 -13.64 -12.77
N LEU A 60 14.36 -13.57 -13.97
CA LEU A 60 13.76 -12.83 -15.11
C LEU A 60 12.54 -13.56 -15.70
N ASP A 61 12.50 -14.89 -15.65
CA ASP A 61 11.31 -15.65 -16.06
C ASP A 61 10.16 -15.41 -15.07
N THR A 62 10.49 -15.30 -13.78
CA THR A 62 9.53 -14.93 -12.73
C THR A 62 9.02 -13.50 -12.92
N LEU A 63 9.88 -12.58 -13.35
CA LEU A 63 9.50 -11.20 -13.67
C LEU A 63 8.53 -11.16 -14.86
N GLU A 64 8.76 -11.97 -15.88
CA GLU A 64 7.85 -12.04 -17.04
C GLU A 64 6.49 -12.64 -16.65
N ALA A 65 6.45 -13.66 -15.79
CA ALA A 65 5.19 -14.16 -15.25
C ALA A 65 4.45 -13.10 -14.43
N ALA A 66 5.18 -12.27 -13.67
CA ALA A 66 4.61 -11.15 -12.96
C ALA A 66 4.04 -10.08 -13.92
N ARG A 67 4.73 -9.77 -15.02
CA ARG A 67 4.23 -8.90 -16.10
C ARG A 67 2.86 -9.38 -16.60
N GLN A 68 2.79 -10.65 -16.96
CA GLN A 68 1.55 -11.27 -17.49
C GLN A 68 0.41 -11.20 -16.46
N ARG A 69 0.71 -11.43 -15.16
CA ARG A 69 -0.30 -11.29 -14.11
C ARG A 69 -0.87 -9.86 -14.01
N HIS A 70 -0.01 -8.85 -14.13
CA HIS A 70 -0.46 -7.44 -14.10
C HIS A 70 -1.24 -7.09 -15.37
N HIS A 71 -0.82 -7.57 -16.55
CA HIS A 71 -1.56 -7.41 -17.80
C HIS A 71 -2.96 -8.03 -17.74
N GLN A 72 -3.09 -9.24 -17.19
CA GLN A 72 -4.40 -9.88 -16.98
C GLN A 72 -5.30 -9.06 -16.05
N ALA A 73 -4.73 -8.45 -15.01
CA ALA A 73 -5.50 -7.56 -14.14
C ALA A 73 -5.96 -6.31 -14.90
N ILE A 74 -5.08 -5.69 -15.70
CA ILE A 74 -5.44 -4.53 -16.55
C ILE A 74 -6.62 -4.88 -17.47
N ASP A 75 -6.52 -5.98 -18.21
CA ASP A 75 -7.56 -6.42 -19.14
C ASP A 75 -8.91 -6.67 -18.45
N GLY A 76 -8.85 -7.14 -17.18
CA GLY A 76 -10.05 -7.45 -16.40
C GLY A 76 -10.73 -6.25 -15.74
N VAL A 77 -9.99 -5.18 -15.39
CA VAL A 77 -10.55 -4.13 -14.52
C VAL A 77 -10.36 -2.69 -15.02
N VAL A 78 -9.33 -2.42 -15.83
CA VAL A 78 -9.02 -1.06 -16.31
C VAL A 78 -10.03 -0.66 -17.39
N ILE A 79 -10.49 0.58 -17.36
CA ILE A 79 -11.41 1.12 -18.37
C ILE A 79 -10.77 1.08 -19.77
N GLU A 80 -11.54 0.76 -20.78
CA GLU A 80 -11.05 0.47 -22.12
C GLU A 80 -10.16 1.59 -22.69
N SER A 81 -10.55 2.83 -22.48
CA SER A 81 -9.81 4.02 -22.96
C SER A 81 -8.41 4.19 -22.32
N MET A 82 -8.14 3.55 -21.18
CA MET A 82 -6.89 3.67 -20.42
C MET A 82 -6.00 2.41 -20.54
N ARG A 83 -6.51 1.30 -21.07
CA ARG A 83 -5.79 0.01 -21.07
C ARG A 83 -4.42 0.10 -21.71
N ASP A 84 -4.33 0.61 -22.92
CA ASP A 84 -3.06 0.70 -23.67
C ASP A 84 -2.02 1.55 -22.90
N GLN A 85 -2.46 2.64 -22.29
CA GLN A 85 -1.59 3.51 -21.49
C GLN A 85 -1.10 2.80 -20.22
N VAL A 86 -1.99 2.07 -19.54
CA VAL A 86 -1.62 1.35 -18.31
C VAL A 86 -0.70 0.17 -18.64
N HIS A 87 -0.97 -0.61 -19.69
CA HIS A 87 -0.07 -1.65 -20.20
C HIS A 87 1.33 -1.10 -20.47
N ALA A 88 1.43 -0.02 -21.25
CA ALA A 88 2.71 0.61 -21.56
C ALA A 88 3.43 1.14 -20.31
N THR A 89 2.68 1.58 -19.29
CA THR A 89 3.25 2.03 -18.02
C THR A 89 3.85 0.87 -17.24
N ILE A 90 3.14 -0.27 -17.14
CA ILE A 90 3.65 -1.49 -16.49
C ILE A 90 4.89 -1.99 -17.20
N ASP A 91 4.86 -2.11 -18.54
CA ASP A 91 5.99 -2.58 -19.34
C ASP A 91 7.22 -1.71 -19.14
N ARG A 92 7.05 -0.38 -19.14
CA ARG A 92 8.14 0.56 -18.89
C ARG A 92 8.76 0.38 -17.52
N PHE A 93 7.98 0.24 -16.44
CA PHE A 93 8.52 0.00 -15.11
C PHE A 93 9.25 -1.34 -15.00
N ILE A 94 8.77 -2.36 -15.68
CA ILE A 94 9.42 -3.67 -15.70
C ILE A 94 10.73 -3.60 -16.51
N ASP A 95 10.71 -3.05 -17.71
CA ASP A 95 11.86 -3.07 -18.62
C ASP A 95 12.93 -2.03 -18.27
N ASP A 96 12.52 -0.80 -17.86
CA ASP A 96 13.45 0.31 -17.61
C ASP A 96 13.92 0.40 -16.15
N SER A 97 13.26 -0.32 -15.23
CA SER A 97 13.60 -0.26 -13.81
C SER A 97 13.83 -1.64 -13.20
N LEU A 98 12.84 -2.51 -13.10
CA LEU A 98 12.96 -3.79 -12.41
C LEU A 98 14.01 -4.71 -13.04
N LYS A 99 13.94 -4.90 -14.34
CA LYS A 99 14.90 -5.77 -15.06
C LYS A 99 16.34 -5.28 -14.93
N PRO A 100 16.69 -3.99 -15.12
CA PRO A 100 18.01 -3.47 -14.84
C PRO A 100 18.49 -3.68 -13.41
N TYR A 101 17.63 -3.50 -12.40
CA TYR A 101 17.99 -3.75 -11.00
C TYR A 101 18.37 -5.21 -10.75
N TYR A 102 17.57 -6.16 -11.21
CA TYR A 102 17.89 -7.58 -11.08
C TYR A 102 19.18 -7.96 -11.81
N LEU A 103 19.39 -7.42 -13.02
CA LEU A 103 20.64 -7.64 -13.76
C LEU A 103 21.83 -7.04 -13.02
N ALA A 104 21.70 -5.87 -12.41
CA ALA A 104 22.77 -5.26 -11.62
C ALA A 104 23.14 -6.14 -10.42
N LEU A 105 22.15 -6.69 -9.69
CA LEU A 105 22.38 -7.64 -8.59
C LEU A 105 23.07 -8.92 -9.09
N ALA A 106 22.64 -9.49 -10.22
CA ALA A 106 23.15 -10.75 -10.73
C ALA A 106 24.56 -10.65 -11.31
N THR A 107 24.92 -9.49 -11.87
CA THR A 107 26.20 -9.32 -12.60
C THR A 107 27.30 -8.64 -11.78
N ASN A 108 26.98 -8.02 -10.64
CA ASN A 108 27.96 -7.36 -9.76
C ASN A 108 28.20 -8.16 -8.46
N PRO A 109 29.14 -9.14 -8.45
CA PRO A 109 29.37 -9.96 -7.28
C PRO A 109 30.07 -9.24 -6.12
N HIS A 110 30.54 -8.02 -6.33
CA HIS A 110 31.20 -7.18 -5.35
C HIS A 110 30.39 -5.94 -4.97
N MET A 111 29.08 -5.96 -5.25
CA MET A 111 28.19 -4.86 -4.84
C MET A 111 28.24 -4.71 -3.31
N PRO A 112 28.49 -3.52 -2.77
CA PRO A 112 28.47 -3.29 -1.33
C PRO A 112 27.09 -3.59 -0.73
N VAL A 113 27.04 -4.08 0.52
CA VAL A 113 25.78 -4.48 1.20
C VAL A 113 24.77 -3.34 1.22
N ASN A 114 25.19 -2.13 1.54
CA ASN A 114 24.33 -0.96 1.55
C ASN A 114 23.78 -0.60 0.16
N GLU A 115 24.49 -0.93 -0.92
CA GLU A 115 24.00 -0.74 -2.28
C GLU A 115 23.00 -1.83 -2.65
N ILE A 116 23.24 -3.09 -2.23
CA ILE A 116 22.27 -4.18 -2.37
C ILE A 116 20.96 -3.82 -1.68
N GLU A 117 20.99 -3.34 -0.43
CA GLU A 117 19.82 -2.92 0.32
C GLU A 117 19.04 -1.83 -0.43
N ARG A 118 19.73 -0.79 -0.92
CA ARG A 118 19.10 0.29 -1.71
C ARG A 118 18.41 -0.22 -2.98
N VAL A 119 19.08 -1.12 -3.71
CA VAL A 119 18.53 -1.72 -4.93
C VAL A 119 17.32 -2.58 -4.58
N CYS A 120 17.37 -3.37 -3.52
CA CYS A 120 16.23 -4.19 -3.07
C CYS A 120 15.05 -3.31 -2.62
N ASP A 121 15.28 -2.22 -1.89
CA ASP A 121 14.23 -1.27 -1.52
C ASP A 121 13.57 -0.65 -2.76
N ALA A 122 14.38 -0.27 -3.76
CA ALA A 122 13.87 0.25 -5.02
C ALA A 122 13.06 -0.81 -5.79
N ILE A 123 13.50 -2.07 -5.81
CA ILE A 123 12.75 -3.18 -6.42
C ILE A 123 11.39 -3.37 -5.73
N VAL A 124 11.40 -3.46 -4.41
CA VAL A 124 10.17 -3.75 -3.63
C VAL A 124 9.14 -2.64 -3.78
N ALA A 125 9.57 -1.38 -3.88
CA ALA A 125 8.66 -0.25 -4.11
C ALA A 125 7.82 -0.38 -5.39
N HIS A 126 8.30 -1.12 -6.40
CA HIS A 126 7.53 -1.34 -7.63
C HIS A 126 6.25 -2.16 -7.40
N GLY A 127 6.13 -2.89 -6.31
CA GLY A 127 4.90 -3.58 -5.98
C GLY A 127 3.71 -2.63 -5.89
N GLU A 128 3.86 -1.55 -5.14
CA GLU A 128 2.85 -0.52 -4.95
C GLU A 128 2.73 0.41 -6.16
N ILE A 129 3.83 0.69 -6.85
CA ILE A 129 3.83 1.50 -8.08
C ILE A 129 2.98 0.82 -9.15
N LEU A 130 3.18 -0.48 -9.40
CA LEU A 130 2.42 -1.21 -10.41
C LEU A 130 0.94 -1.34 -10.03
N SER A 131 0.63 -1.69 -8.78
CA SER A 131 -0.77 -1.81 -8.34
C SER A 131 -1.50 -0.48 -8.38
N SER A 132 -0.85 0.62 -8.00
CA SER A 132 -1.47 1.95 -8.05
C SER A 132 -1.77 2.42 -9.49
N ALA A 133 -0.93 2.07 -10.45
CA ALA A 133 -1.18 2.38 -11.86
C ALA A 133 -2.44 1.66 -12.37
N ILE A 134 -2.62 0.38 -12.00
CA ILE A 134 -3.82 -0.39 -12.35
C ILE A 134 -5.05 0.24 -11.70
N VAL A 135 -5.00 0.50 -10.38
CA VAL A 135 -6.15 1.03 -9.64
C VAL A 135 -6.52 2.44 -10.14
N THR A 136 -5.55 3.29 -10.49
CA THR A 136 -5.83 4.60 -11.10
C THR A 136 -6.58 4.45 -12.41
N GLY A 137 -6.18 3.50 -13.27
CA GLY A 137 -6.81 3.25 -14.56
C GLY A 137 -8.21 2.62 -14.50
N MET A 138 -8.69 2.25 -13.32
CA MET A 138 -10.05 1.75 -13.11
C MET A 138 -11.10 2.86 -13.04
N PHE A 139 -10.69 4.12 -12.88
CA PHE A 139 -11.59 5.27 -12.69
C PHE A 139 -11.36 6.31 -13.77
N GLU A 140 -12.45 6.83 -14.38
CA GLU A 140 -12.38 7.88 -15.39
C GLU A 140 -11.79 9.19 -14.82
N ASP A 141 -12.01 9.44 -13.54
CA ASP A 141 -11.53 10.57 -12.77
C ASP A 141 -10.39 10.18 -11.80
N GLY A 142 -9.64 9.11 -12.16
CA GLY A 142 -8.50 8.63 -11.39
C GLY A 142 -7.29 9.57 -11.48
N VAL A 143 -6.80 10.04 -10.31
CA VAL A 143 -5.62 10.93 -10.20
C VAL A 143 -4.52 10.22 -9.42
N PRO A 144 -3.35 9.95 -10.02
CA PRO A 144 -2.25 9.31 -9.32
C PRO A 144 -1.48 10.31 -8.43
N HIS A 145 -1.13 9.88 -7.21
CA HIS A 145 -0.21 10.57 -6.32
C HIS A 145 0.98 9.67 -6.02
N LEU A 146 2.18 10.17 -6.27
CA LEU A 146 3.41 9.41 -6.07
C LEU A 146 3.92 9.59 -4.63
N SER A 147 3.74 8.57 -3.78
CA SER A 147 4.22 8.61 -2.38
C SER A 147 5.73 8.83 -2.28
N LEU A 148 6.50 8.47 -3.30
CA LEU A 148 7.91 8.85 -3.41
C LEU A 148 8.14 10.37 -3.46
N ASN A 149 7.15 11.17 -3.83
CA ASN A 149 7.24 12.62 -3.82
C ASN A 149 6.94 13.22 -2.45
N THR A 150 6.21 12.52 -1.59
CA THR A 150 5.65 13.06 -0.35
C THR A 150 6.16 12.37 0.91
N MET A 151 6.29 11.04 0.92
CA MET A 151 6.73 10.29 2.10
C MET A 151 8.24 10.39 2.28
N ARG A 152 8.68 10.83 3.46
CA ARG A 152 10.09 10.99 3.82
C ARG A 152 10.42 10.21 5.09
N THR A 153 11.63 9.66 5.11
CA THR A 153 12.15 8.93 6.27
C THR A 153 13.57 9.37 6.58
N VAL A 154 13.96 9.23 7.84
CA VAL A 154 15.33 9.41 8.33
C VAL A 154 15.79 8.15 9.07
N PRO A 155 17.10 7.86 9.10
CA PRO A 155 17.65 6.76 9.91
C PRO A 155 17.39 6.99 11.41
N ASP A 156 17.06 5.91 12.13
CA ASP A 156 16.89 5.93 13.59
C ASP A 156 17.32 4.59 14.20
N GLY A 157 18.44 4.57 14.91
CA GLY A 157 18.90 3.45 15.74
C GLY A 157 19.04 2.09 15.06
N GLY A 158 19.24 2.05 13.75
CA GLY A 158 19.32 0.82 12.94
C GLY A 158 18.05 0.50 12.16
N GLY A 159 17.02 1.35 12.28
CA GLY A 159 15.79 1.35 11.48
C GLY A 159 15.59 2.69 10.78
N ARG A 160 14.33 2.95 10.44
CA ARG A 160 13.90 4.22 9.85
C ARG A 160 12.61 4.70 10.50
N VAL A 161 12.51 6.02 10.67
CA VAL A 161 11.30 6.69 11.16
C VAL A 161 10.84 7.72 10.15
N LEU A 162 9.55 8.08 10.21
CA LEU A 162 8.98 9.13 9.37
C LEU A 162 9.60 10.49 9.72
N ASP A 163 10.03 11.21 8.71
CA ASP A 163 10.32 12.64 8.78
C ASP A 163 8.99 13.40 8.68
N TRP A 164 8.39 13.68 9.83
CA TRP A 164 7.06 14.30 9.91
C TRP A 164 7.03 15.68 9.29
N GLU A 165 8.03 16.52 9.58
CA GLU A 165 8.07 17.92 9.12
C GLU A 165 8.13 18.00 7.60
N GLU A 166 9.06 17.27 6.99
CA GLU A 166 9.24 17.28 5.54
C GLU A 166 8.10 16.57 4.84
N THR A 167 7.58 15.44 5.41
CA THR A 167 6.41 14.75 4.87
C THR A 167 5.18 15.65 4.89
N GLU A 168 4.91 16.35 6.00
CA GLU A 168 3.76 17.26 6.10
C GLU A 168 3.85 18.38 5.05
N ARG A 169 5.03 18.99 4.91
CA ARG A 169 5.27 20.06 3.92
C ARG A 169 4.97 19.58 2.50
N LEU A 170 5.48 18.39 2.15
CA LEU A 170 5.33 17.81 0.81
C LEU A 170 3.90 17.34 0.54
N VAL A 171 3.24 16.70 1.51
CA VAL A 171 1.83 16.28 1.40
C VAL A 171 0.95 17.51 1.21
N LYS A 172 1.09 18.56 2.00
CA LYS A 172 0.31 19.78 1.83
C LYS A 172 0.50 20.44 0.48
N GLN A 173 1.70 20.33 -0.10
CA GLN A 173 1.97 20.84 -1.45
C GLN A 173 1.35 19.98 -2.55
N ASP A 174 1.53 18.65 -2.50
CA ASP A 174 1.07 17.71 -3.53
C ASP A 174 -0.47 17.61 -3.58
N TYR A 175 -1.10 17.68 -2.41
CA TYR A 175 -2.55 17.57 -2.26
C TYR A 175 -3.28 18.92 -2.16
N ALA A 176 -2.59 20.05 -2.34
CA ALA A 176 -3.17 21.39 -2.21
C ALA A 176 -4.33 21.66 -3.18
N SER A 177 -4.32 21.03 -4.35
CA SER A 177 -5.30 21.19 -5.41
C SER A 177 -6.17 19.94 -5.63
N MET A 178 -6.44 19.18 -4.55
CA MET A 178 -7.33 18.03 -4.66
C MET A 178 -8.74 18.47 -5.10
N GLU A 179 -9.07 18.18 -6.34
CA GLU A 179 -10.38 18.38 -6.91
C GLU A 179 -11.28 17.14 -6.68
N GLN A 180 -12.53 17.20 -7.16
CA GLN A 180 -13.43 16.05 -7.16
C GLN A 180 -12.82 14.92 -7.99
N GLY A 181 -12.82 13.72 -7.46
CA GLY A 181 -12.26 12.55 -8.14
C GLY A 181 -11.83 11.44 -7.20
N VAL A 182 -11.27 10.38 -7.79
CA VAL A 182 -10.63 9.27 -7.09
C VAL A 182 -9.11 9.47 -7.12
N HIS A 183 -8.55 9.89 -6.01
CA HIS A 183 -7.10 10.07 -5.84
C HIS A 183 -6.48 8.75 -5.40
N VAL A 184 -5.42 8.28 -6.06
CA VAL A 184 -4.76 7.00 -5.77
C VAL A 184 -3.31 7.22 -5.39
N ALA A 185 -2.92 6.77 -4.20
CA ALA A 185 -1.55 6.84 -3.69
C ALA A 185 -0.98 5.44 -3.41
N GLN A 186 0.34 5.32 -3.56
CA GLN A 186 1.05 4.11 -3.15
C GLN A 186 1.17 4.08 -1.62
N GLY A 187 0.89 2.93 -1.01
CA GLY A 187 1.26 2.66 0.38
C GLY A 187 2.75 2.30 0.52
N PHE A 188 3.24 2.13 1.74
CA PHE A 188 4.52 1.52 2.08
C PHE A 188 5.78 2.31 1.67
N ILE A 189 5.84 2.87 0.46
CA ILE A 189 7.05 3.45 -0.12
C ILE A 189 7.34 4.86 0.39
N SER A 190 8.62 5.19 0.53
CA SER A 190 9.13 6.49 0.96
C SER A 190 10.49 6.81 0.32
N ARG A 191 11.05 7.97 0.66
CA ARG A 191 12.43 8.33 0.33
C ARG A 191 13.19 8.77 1.58
N ASP A 192 14.48 8.51 1.60
CA ASP A 192 15.39 9.12 2.56
C ASP A 192 15.44 10.64 2.37
N SER A 193 15.25 11.40 3.45
CA SER A 193 15.22 12.87 3.39
C SER A 193 16.57 13.47 2.97
N ALA A 194 17.68 12.82 3.31
CA ALA A 194 19.04 13.35 3.06
C ALA A 194 19.59 12.92 1.70
N THR A 195 19.41 11.63 1.32
CA THR A 195 20.00 11.06 0.10
C THR A 195 19.05 11.03 -1.09
N GLY A 196 17.73 11.05 -0.82
CA GLY A 196 16.70 10.86 -1.84
C GLY A 196 16.55 9.42 -2.32
N ASP A 197 17.27 8.47 -1.73
CA ASP A 197 17.15 7.05 -2.05
C ASP A 197 15.75 6.54 -1.74
N VAL A 198 15.28 5.58 -2.55
CA VAL A 198 14.02 4.89 -2.28
C VAL A 198 14.16 4.06 -1.01
N THR A 199 13.21 4.21 -0.13
CA THR A 199 13.09 3.48 1.13
C THR A 199 11.65 3.04 1.35
N ASN A 200 11.35 2.46 2.51
CA ASN A 200 10.01 2.04 2.83
C ASN A 200 9.67 2.26 4.32
N LEU A 201 8.38 2.18 4.66
CA LEU A 201 7.87 2.37 6.02
C LEU A 201 7.82 1.05 6.83
N GLY A 202 8.43 -0.01 6.32
CA GLY A 202 8.48 -1.31 6.97
C GLY A 202 7.16 -2.09 6.93
N ARG A 203 7.09 -3.16 7.72
CA ARG A 203 5.90 -4.02 7.79
C ARG A 203 4.66 -3.19 8.14
N GLY A 204 3.56 -3.41 7.39
CA GLY A 204 2.32 -2.64 7.58
C GLY A 204 2.40 -1.19 7.10
N GLY A 205 3.45 -0.84 6.34
CA GLY A 205 3.70 0.51 5.88
C GLY A 205 2.56 1.12 5.06
N SER A 206 1.73 0.32 4.38
CA SER A 206 0.58 0.86 3.64
C SER A 206 -0.54 1.36 4.56
N ASP A 207 -0.78 0.68 5.70
CA ASP A 207 -1.71 1.15 6.73
C ASP A 207 -1.19 2.47 7.32
N TYR A 208 0.13 2.50 7.58
CA TYR A 208 0.78 3.69 8.14
C TYR A 208 0.76 4.86 7.17
N THR A 209 1.03 4.64 5.86
CA THR A 209 0.86 5.68 4.82
C THR A 209 -0.54 6.27 4.85
N ALA A 210 -1.56 5.41 4.91
CA ALA A 210 -2.96 5.86 4.91
C ALA A 210 -3.30 6.69 6.18
N ALA A 211 -2.78 6.28 7.34
CA ALA A 211 -2.97 7.04 8.59
C ALA A 211 -2.24 8.38 8.59
N ILE A 212 -1.02 8.45 8.04
CA ILE A 212 -0.28 9.69 7.85
C ILE A 212 -1.09 10.65 6.96
N LEU A 213 -1.52 10.17 5.78
CA LEU A 213 -2.31 10.98 4.85
C LEU A 213 -3.64 11.41 5.46
N ALA A 214 -4.34 10.51 6.17
CA ALA A 214 -5.58 10.86 6.86
C ALA A 214 -5.36 11.96 7.89
N SER A 215 -4.29 11.87 8.69
CA SER A 215 -3.93 12.87 9.71
C SER A 215 -3.55 14.22 9.11
N LEU A 216 -2.69 14.22 8.06
CA LEU A 216 -2.17 15.46 7.46
C LEU A 216 -3.19 16.20 6.59
N LEU A 217 -4.18 15.48 6.06
CA LEU A 217 -5.26 16.01 5.22
C LEU A 217 -6.58 16.22 5.99
N ASP A 218 -6.55 16.08 7.33
CA ASP A 218 -7.72 16.22 8.22
C ASP A 218 -8.94 15.43 7.68
N ALA A 219 -8.74 14.14 7.38
CA ALA A 219 -9.75 13.28 6.81
C ALA A 219 -10.93 13.08 7.77
N GLU A 220 -12.13 12.90 7.24
CA GLU A 220 -13.34 12.59 8.01
C GLU A 220 -13.31 11.19 8.63
N ALA A 221 -12.63 10.26 7.96
CA ALA A 221 -12.43 8.89 8.40
C ALA A 221 -11.29 8.22 7.64
N LEU A 222 -10.65 7.23 8.28
CA LEU A 222 -9.77 6.25 7.67
C LEU A 222 -10.51 4.92 7.59
N GLU A 223 -10.60 4.32 6.39
CA GLU A 223 -11.14 2.97 6.21
C GLU A 223 -10.01 2.01 5.81
N ILE A 224 -9.78 0.97 6.60
CA ILE A 224 -8.83 -0.11 6.31
C ILE A 224 -9.61 -1.30 5.77
N TRP A 225 -9.49 -1.55 4.48
CA TRP A 225 -10.13 -2.66 3.77
C TRP A 225 -9.16 -3.84 3.67
N THR A 226 -9.57 -4.97 4.23
CA THR A 226 -8.76 -6.20 4.38
C THR A 226 -9.62 -7.43 4.07
N ASP A 227 -9.17 -8.63 4.45
CA ASP A 227 -9.85 -9.92 4.23
C ASP A 227 -10.58 -10.45 5.48
N VAL A 228 -10.72 -9.62 6.51
CA VAL A 228 -11.48 -9.96 7.72
C VAL A 228 -12.58 -8.94 7.99
N ASP A 229 -13.68 -9.36 8.64
CA ASP A 229 -14.85 -8.51 8.90
C ASP A 229 -14.62 -7.44 9.98
N GLY A 230 -13.41 -7.35 10.55
CA GLY A 230 -13.06 -6.40 11.61
C GLY A 230 -12.16 -7.03 12.66
N PHE A 231 -12.00 -6.36 13.79
CA PHE A 231 -11.39 -6.97 14.97
C PHE A 231 -12.34 -8.02 15.55
N MET A 232 -11.81 -9.18 15.91
CA MET A 232 -12.60 -10.29 16.40
C MET A 232 -12.24 -10.61 17.86
N THR A 233 -13.18 -11.19 18.59
CA THR A 233 -13.00 -11.59 20.01
C THR A 233 -11.93 -12.66 20.20
N ALA A 234 -11.63 -13.43 19.15
CA ALA A 234 -10.56 -14.41 19.07
C ALA A 234 -10.18 -14.67 17.60
N ASP A 235 -9.12 -15.45 17.35
CA ASP A 235 -8.76 -15.87 15.98
C ASP A 235 -9.82 -16.85 15.43
N PRO A 236 -10.59 -16.49 14.39
CA PRO A 236 -11.67 -17.33 13.87
C PRO A 236 -11.20 -18.66 13.28
N ARG A 237 -9.89 -18.78 12.93
CA ARG A 237 -9.31 -20.05 12.45
C ARG A 237 -9.19 -21.09 13.54
N THR A 238 -9.10 -20.66 14.81
CA THR A 238 -8.95 -21.53 15.98
C THR A 238 -10.19 -21.50 16.87
N HIS A 239 -11.02 -20.46 16.77
CA HIS A 239 -12.23 -20.24 17.56
C HIS A 239 -13.41 -19.93 16.61
N PRO A 240 -14.17 -20.94 16.16
CA PRO A 240 -15.25 -20.75 15.19
C PRO A 240 -16.42 -19.88 15.71
N ASP A 241 -16.53 -19.70 17.01
CA ASP A 241 -17.49 -18.85 17.70
C ASP A 241 -17.02 -17.39 17.91
N ALA A 242 -15.84 -17.06 17.38
CA ALA A 242 -15.36 -15.68 17.40
C ALA A 242 -16.31 -14.73 16.68
N THR A 243 -16.59 -13.59 17.30
CA THR A 243 -17.48 -12.55 16.76
C THR A 243 -16.76 -11.25 16.55
N VAL A 244 -17.25 -10.43 15.62
CA VAL A 244 -16.69 -9.09 15.37
C VAL A 244 -16.98 -8.17 16.55
N ILE A 245 -15.98 -7.40 16.96
CA ILE A 245 -16.09 -6.34 17.95
C ILE A 245 -16.51 -5.08 17.20
N PRO A 246 -17.76 -4.59 17.38
CA PRO A 246 -18.27 -3.49 16.55
C PRO A 246 -17.64 -2.13 16.88
N HIS A 247 -17.25 -1.91 18.14
CA HIS A 247 -16.71 -0.63 18.62
C HIS A 247 -15.49 -0.87 19.52
N MET A 248 -14.46 -0.07 19.32
CA MET A 248 -13.23 -0.07 20.13
C MET A 248 -12.74 1.35 20.35
N THR A 249 -12.01 1.57 21.46
CA THR A 249 -11.19 2.77 21.60
C THR A 249 -9.83 2.57 20.92
N TYR A 250 -9.12 3.67 20.59
CA TYR A 250 -7.75 3.59 20.07
C TYR A 250 -6.83 2.81 21.02
N ALA A 251 -6.98 2.98 22.34
CA ALA A 251 -6.20 2.25 23.33
C ALA A 251 -6.48 0.73 23.30
N GLN A 252 -7.74 0.32 23.15
CA GLN A 252 -8.10 -1.10 23.02
C GLN A 252 -7.55 -1.70 21.72
N ALA A 253 -7.67 -0.97 20.60
CA ALA A 253 -7.12 -1.42 19.32
C ALA A 253 -5.59 -1.58 19.40
N GLN A 254 -4.88 -0.60 19.99
CA GLN A 254 -3.45 -0.68 20.22
C GLN A 254 -3.09 -1.90 21.09
N GLN A 255 -3.77 -2.10 22.21
CA GLN A 255 -3.53 -3.24 23.09
C GLN A 255 -3.72 -4.59 22.39
N MET A 256 -4.75 -4.73 21.55
CA MET A 256 -4.97 -5.95 20.78
C MET A 256 -3.87 -6.18 19.74
N CYS A 257 -3.43 -5.13 19.05
CA CYS A 257 -2.34 -5.22 18.09
C CYS A 257 -1.02 -5.60 18.78
N ASP A 258 -0.71 -5.02 19.95
CA ASP A 258 0.47 -5.33 20.75
C ASP A 258 0.43 -6.78 21.30
N ALA A 259 -0.78 -7.30 21.55
CA ALA A 259 -1.01 -8.69 21.92
C ALA A 259 -0.94 -9.68 20.74
N GLY A 260 -0.71 -9.19 19.51
CA GLY A 260 -0.48 -10.00 18.32
C GLY A 260 -1.65 -10.10 17.33
N ALA A 261 -2.73 -9.33 17.51
CA ALA A 261 -3.78 -9.21 16.51
C ALA A 261 -3.21 -8.59 15.22
N LYS A 262 -3.34 -9.33 14.10
CA LYS A 262 -2.78 -8.93 12.79
C LYS A 262 -3.83 -8.28 11.89
N VAL A 263 -4.61 -7.35 12.44
CA VAL A 263 -5.71 -6.69 11.74
C VAL A 263 -5.26 -5.37 11.11
N ILE A 264 -4.59 -4.53 11.91
CA ILE A 264 -3.93 -3.29 11.45
C ILE A 264 -2.51 -3.21 12.02
N TYR A 265 -1.67 -2.43 11.39
CA TYR A 265 -0.32 -2.19 11.87
C TYR A 265 -0.34 -1.20 13.06
N PRO A 266 0.25 -1.53 14.25
CA PRO A 266 0.12 -0.71 15.45
C PRO A 266 0.47 0.77 15.28
N PRO A 267 1.56 1.17 14.58
CA PRO A 267 1.89 2.57 14.36
C PRO A 267 0.83 3.38 13.58
N THR A 268 -0.11 2.71 12.91
CA THR A 268 -1.24 3.33 12.21
C THR A 268 -2.15 4.11 13.15
N ILE A 269 -2.24 3.69 14.42
CA ILE A 269 -3.20 4.23 15.39
C ILE A 269 -2.82 5.65 15.84
N ALA A 270 -1.54 5.90 16.11
CA ALA A 270 -1.11 7.17 16.69
C ALA A 270 -1.46 8.42 15.85
N PRO A 271 -1.20 8.46 14.52
CA PRO A 271 -1.52 9.65 13.71
C PRO A 271 -3.01 10.00 13.69
N VAL A 272 -3.88 9.00 13.63
CA VAL A 272 -5.34 9.19 13.57
C VAL A 272 -5.94 9.50 14.94
N ALA A 273 -5.41 8.90 16.00
CA ALA A 273 -5.83 9.17 17.37
C ALA A 273 -5.55 10.62 17.78
N MET A 274 -4.37 11.17 17.41
CA MET A 274 -4.03 12.59 17.67
C MET A 274 -5.00 13.58 17.03
N LYS A 275 -5.66 13.19 15.96
CA LYS A 275 -6.63 14.00 15.20
C LYS A 275 -8.08 13.59 15.44
N HIS A 276 -8.31 12.61 16.33
CA HIS A 276 -9.64 12.05 16.60
C HIS A 276 -10.37 11.53 15.34
N ILE A 277 -9.61 11.01 14.36
CA ILE A 277 -10.14 10.51 13.09
C ILE A 277 -10.64 9.07 13.28
N PRO A 278 -11.95 8.80 13.09
CA PRO A 278 -12.48 7.44 13.19
C PRO A 278 -11.78 6.49 12.20
N VAL A 279 -11.40 5.29 12.68
CA VAL A 279 -10.84 4.24 11.84
C VAL A 279 -11.83 3.10 11.71
N TRP A 280 -12.17 2.75 10.48
CA TRP A 280 -13.02 1.60 10.18
C TRP A 280 -12.17 0.45 9.65
N VAL A 281 -12.37 -0.74 10.19
CA VAL A 281 -11.80 -1.98 9.65
C VAL A 281 -12.93 -2.75 8.98
N LYS A 282 -12.78 -3.02 7.69
CA LYS A 282 -13.85 -3.57 6.83
C LYS A 282 -13.31 -4.68 5.92
N ASN A 283 -14.20 -5.56 5.49
CA ASN A 283 -13.88 -6.67 4.61
C ASN A 283 -14.18 -6.35 3.15
N THR A 284 -13.16 -6.39 2.30
CA THR A 284 -13.30 -6.18 0.84
C THR A 284 -14.19 -7.23 0.18
N PHE A 285 -14.24 -8.45 0.74
CA PHE A 285 -15.03 -9.58 0.23
C PHE A 285 -16.43 -9.66 0.84
N ASN A 286 -16.70 -8.86 1.88
CA ASN A 286 -17.99 -8.74 2.55
C ASN A 286 -18.27 -7.26 2.88
N PRO A 287 -18.43 -6.38 1.85
CA PRO A 287 -18.49 -4.94 2.05
C PRO A 287 -19.74 -4.47 2.79
N THR A 288 -20.76 -5.32 2.91
CA THR A 288 -21.99 -5.06 3.67
C THR A 288 -21.86 -5.36 5.18
N ALA A 289 -20.80 -6.08 5.60
CA ALA A 289 -20.52 -6.29 7.00
C ALA A 289 -20.26 -4.95 7.71
N PRO A 290 -20.75 -4.76 8.94
CA PRO A 290 -20.60 -3.49 9.64
C PRO A 290 -19.15 -3.12 9.95
N GLY A 291 -18.28 -4.12 10.09
CA GLY A 291 -16.88 -3.91 10.45
C GLY A 291 -16.67 -3.57 11.92
N THR A 292 -15.46 -3.09 12.23
CA THR A 292 -15.11 -2.50 13.53
C THR A 292 -14.85 -1.01 13.34
N VAL A 293 -15.44 -0.17 14.18
CA VAL A 293 -15.07 1.24 14.27
C VAL A 293 -14.18 1.48 15.50
N ILE A 294 -13.09 2.21 15.29
CA ILE A 294 -12.14 2.64 16.33
C ILE A 294 -12.24 4.16 16.43
N LEU A 295 -12.56 4.65 17.62
CA LEU A 295 -12.74 6.08 17.89
C LEU A 295 -12.42 6.40 19.36
N ASP A 296 -12.49 7.64 19.75
CA ASP A 296 -12.51 8.02 21.18
C ASP A 296 -13.76 7.47 21.88
N GLN A 297 -13.73 7.54 23.23
CA GLN A 297 -14.90 7.13 24.05
C GLN A 297 -16.11 8.03 23.79
#